data_ef86f90ccec2aff397f9ba0c796a6cb2
#
_entry.id   ef86f90ccec2aff397f9ba0c796a6cb2
#
_cell.length_a   1.000
_cell.length_b   1.000
_cell.length_c   1.000
_cell.angle_alpha   90.00
_cell.angle_beta   90.00
_cell.angle_gamma   90.00
#
_symmetry.space_group_name_H-M   'P 1'
#
loop_
_entity.id
_entity.type
_entity.pdbx_description
1 polymer ?
#
loop_
_entity_poly.entity_id
_entity_poly.type
_entity_poly.pdbx_seq_one_letter_code
_entity_poly.pdbx_strand_id
1 'polypeptide(L)'
;FLTGTDEHGQKIEDKAKAAGVTPQQFVDNIVAGPKGILDLWKLMNISNDRFIRTTDDYHVEAVQRIFKKMYEKGDIYKGKYSGMYCTPCESFWTESQLVDGKCPDCGREVHYAEEEAYFFRLSKYAEPVRELLLSGTFLEPASRVNEMIKNFIDPGLEDLCVSRTSFTWGIPVDFDPGHVVYVWVDALFNYCTALGFLNDKYDDYDQFWPADVHMVGKEIVRFHSIIWPAMLMSLN
;
A
#
# COMPACT_ATOMS: atom_id res chain seq x y z
N PHE A 1 4.73 -20.04 3.13
CA PHE A 1 5.20 -18.76 3.64
C PHE A 1 5.58 -17.82 2.50
N LEU A 2 4.94 -16.64 2.44
CA LEU A 2 5.16 -15.60 1.43
C LEU A 2 6.00 -14.46 2.04
N THR A 3 6.95 -13.96 1.26
CA THR A 3 7.68 -12.70 1.51
C THR A 3 7.91 -11.98 0.18
N GLY A 4 8.37 -10.75 0.21
CA GLY A 4 8.63 -9.99 -1.01
C GLY A 4 9.15 -8.58 -0.76
N THR A 5 9.16 -7.79 -1.82
CA THR A 5 9.64 -6.40 -1.80
C THR A 5 8.60 -5.45 -2.38
N ASP A 6 8.41 -4.32 -1.71
CA ASP A 6 7.69 -3.15 -2.20
C ASP A 6 8.71 -2.23 -2.90
N GLU A 7 8.53 -2.00 -4.21
CA GLU A 7 9.56 -1.46 -5.08
C GLU A 7 9.18 -0.17 -5.80
N HIS A 8 7.95 0.29 -5.67
CA HIS A 8 7.46 1.50 -6.31
C HIS A 8 7.56 2.76 -5.43
N GLY A 9 7.23 3.91 -6.00
CA GLY A 9 7.09 5.18 -5.30
C GLY A 9 8.20 6.19 -5.58
N GLN A 10 7.92 7.45 -5.25
CA GLN A 10 8.77 8.60 -5.51
C GLN A 10 10.17 8.44 -4.89
N LYS A 11 10.26 7.88 -3.70
CA LYS A 11 11.55 7.68 -3.01
C LYS A 11 12.52 6.79 -3.79
N ILE A 12 12.00 5.76 -4.46
CA ILE A 12 12.80 4.88 -5.33
C ILE A 12 13.21 5.64 -6.61
N GLU A 13 12.26 6.36 -7.24
CA GLU A 13 12.53 7.17 -8.42
C GLU A 13 13.65 8.20 -8.17
N ASP A 14 13.57 8.93 -7.05
CA ASP A 14 14.58 9.94 -6.66
C ASP A 14 15.95 9.30 -6.41
N LYS A 15 16.00 8.16 -5.73
CA LYS A 15 17.27 7.45 -5.47
C LYS A 15 17.88 6.86 -6.75
N ALA A 16 17.08 6.30 -7.63
CA ALA A 16 17.53 5.80 -8.92
C ALA A 16 18.13 6.94 -9.77
N LYS A 17 17.43 8.08 -9.84
CA LYS A 17 17.91 9.29 -10.50
C LYS A 17 19.24 9.78 -9.92
N ALA A 18 19.37 9.82 -8.60
CA ALA A 18 20.61 10.20 -7.92
C ALA A 18 21.75 9.22 -8.21
N ALA A 19 21.46 7.94 -8.40
CA ALA A 19 22.43 6.90 -8.76
C ALA A 19 22.73 6.83 -10.25
N GLY A 20 22.03 7.60 -11.10
CA GLY A 20 22.21 7.60 -12.56
C GLY A 20 21.76 6.32 -13.26
N VAL A 21 20.79 5.61 -12.70
CA VAL A 21 20.22 4.37 -13.25
C VAL A 21 18.70 4.48 -13.38
N THR A 22 18.08 3.53 -14.10
CA THR A 22 16.60 3.46 -14.11
C THR A 22 16.08 2.95 -12.77
N PRO A 23 14.84 3.31 -12.38
CA PRO A 23 14.23 2.76 -11.16
C PRO A 23 14.23 1.23 -11.12
N GLN A 24 13.93 0.57 -12.24
CA GLN A 24 13.99 -0.89 -12.35
C GLN A 24 15.40 -1.43 -12.05
N GLN A 25 16.43 -0.86 -12.68
CA GLN A 25 17.82 -1.26 -12.40
C GLN A 25 18.21 -1.04 -10.94
N PHE A 26 17.70 0.05 -10.34
CA PHE A 26 17.96 0.36 -8.94
C PHE A 26 17.39 -0.72 -8.01
N VAL A 27 16.12 -1.10 -8.18
CA VAL A 27 15.50 -2.14 -7.34
C VAL A 27 16.05 -3.53 -7.65
N ASP A 28 16.39 -3.85 -8.90
CA ASP A 28 17.04 -5.10 -9.28
C ASP A 28 18.38 -5.27 -8.55
N ASN A 29 19.17 -4.21 -8.46
CA ASN A 29 20.43 -4.22 -7.73
C ASN A 29 20.23 -4.41 -6.22
N ILE A 30 19.16 -3.84 -5.63
CA ILE A 30 18.86 -4.00 -4.20
C ILE A 30 18.38 -5.43 -3.93
N VAL A 31 17.54 -6.00 -4.78
CA VAL A 31 16.93 -7.31 -4.55
C VAL A 31 17.89 -8.44 -4.88
N ALA A 32 18.42 -8.45 -6.11
CA ALA A 32 19.20 -9.56 -6.67
C ALA A 32 20.68 -9.24 -6.88
N GLY A 33 21.12 -8.00 -6.63
CA GLY A 33 22.52 -7.63 -6.72
C GLY A 33 23.38 -8.25 -5.60
N PRO A 34 24.71 -8.16 -5.72
CA PRO A 34 25.63 -8.68 -4.69
C PRO A 34 25.33 -8.08 -3.30
N LYS A 35 25.15 -8.94 -2.31
CA LYS A 35 24.72 -8.58 -0.94
C LYS A 35 23.32 -7.93 -0.90
N GLY A 36 22.48 -8.21 -1.87
CA GLY A 36 21.08 -7.79 -1.94
C GLY A 36 20.18 -8.56 -0.99
N ILE A 37 18.89 -8.28 -1.10
CA ILE A 37 17.87 -8.87 -0.21
C ILE A 37 17.86 -10.40 -0.30
N LEU A 38 17.99 -10.97 -1.50
CA LEU A 38 18.00 -12.43 -1.66
C LEU A 38 19.22 -13.09 -1.00
N ASP A 39 20.38 -12.43 -1.00
CA ASP A 39 21.55 -12.92 -0.27
C ASP A 39 21.37 -12.79 1.25
N LEU A 40 20.73 -11.72 1.71
CA LEU A 40 20.36 -11.55 3.12
C LEU A 40 19.38 -12.64 3.58
N TRP A 41 18.36 -12.97 2.76
CA TRP A 41 17.42 -14.05 3.07
C TRP A 41 18.11 -15.40 3.23
N LYS A 42 19.07 -15.71 2.34
CA LYS A 42 19.91 -16.91 2.47
C LYS A 42 20.73 -16.90 3.75
N LEU A 43 21.36 -15.77 4.06
CA LEU A 43 22.19 -15.62 5.27
C LEU A 43 21.37 -15.80 6.56
N MET A 44 20.13 -15.29 6.56
CA MET A 44 19.21 -15.39 7.69
C MET A 44 18.43 -16.72 7.71
N ASN A 45 18.67 -17.61 6.74
CA ASN A 45 17.97 -18.88 6.61
C ASN A 45 16.45 -18.74 6.52
N ILE A 46 15.98 -17.74 5.77
CA ILE A 46 14.54 -17.51 5.53
C ILE A 46 14.02 -18.59 4.59
N SER A 47 13.04 -19.36 5.05
CA SER A 47 12.47 -20.52 4.33
C SER A 47 11.17 -20.17 3.59
N ASN A 48 11.14 -19.07 2.87
CA ASN A 48 9.95 -18.66 2.11
C ASN A 48 9.70 -19.61 0.93
N ASP A 49 8.45 -20.00 0.74
CA ASP A 49 7.99 -20.79 -0.41
C ASP A 49 7.87 -19.92 -1.66
N ARG A 50 7.52 -18.64 -1.46
CA ARG A 50 7.31 -17.67 -2.54
C ARG A 50 7.90 -16.31 -2.17
N PHE A 51 8.49 -15.66 -3.18
CA PHE A 51 9.00 -14.29 -3.10
C PHE A 51 8.33 -13.48 -4.20
N ILE A 52 7.59 -12.44 -3.83
CA ILE A 52 6.94 -11.51 -4.78
C ILE A 52 7.69 -10.19 -4.84
N ARG A 53 7.77 -9.62 -6.03
CA ARG A 53 8.18 -8.24 -6.26
C ARG A 53 6.97 -7.45 -6.75
N THR A 54 6.75 -6.26 -6.23
CA THR A 54 5.62 -5.44 -6.73
C THR A 54 5.84 -4.95 -8.17
N THR A 55 7.05 -5.11 -8.69
CA THR A 55 7.40 -4.90 -10.11
C THR A 55 7.17 -6.13 -11.01
N ASP A 56 6.73 -7.26 -10.48
CA ASP A 56 6.39 -8.43 -11.31
C ASP A 56 5.16 -8.12 -12.20
N ASP A 57 5.25 -8.42 -13.49
CA ASP A 57 4.22 -8.10 -14.49
C ASP A 57 2.82 -8.60 -14.09
N TYR A 58 2.73 -9.84 -13.59
CA TYR A 58 1.45 -10.43 -13.17
C TYR A 58 0.82 -9.68 -11.98
N HIS A 59 1.64 -9.11 -11.09
CA HIS A 59 1.17 -8.28 -9.99
C HIS A 59 0.67 -6.93 -10.50
N VAL A 60 1.45 -6.27 -11.35
CA VAL A 60 1.09 -4.99 -11.98
C VAL A 60 -0.27 -5.09 -12.69
N GLU A 61 -0.44 -6.10 -13.55
CA GLU A 61 -1.70 -6.32 -14.26
C GLU A 61 -2.88 -6.61 -13.31
N ALA A 62 -2.65 -7.42 -12.28
CA ALA A 62 -3.68 -7.72 -11.30
C ALA A 62 -4.12 -6.47 -10.52
N VAL A 63 -3.17 -5.63 -10.08
CA VAL A 63 -3.49 -4.39 -9.36
C VAL A 63 -4.24 -3.40 -10.25
N GLN A 64 -3.92 -3.31 -11.54
CA GLN A 64 -4.70 -2.51 -12.50
C GLN A 64 -6.15 -2.99 -12.58
N ARG A 65 -6.37 -4.30 -12.69
CA ARG A 65 -7.72 -4.90 -12.70
C ARG A 65 -8.46 -4.66 -11.39
N ILE A 66 -7.78 -4.75 -10.25
CA ILE A 66 -8.31 -4.46 -8.91
C ILE A 66 -8.78 -3.00 -8.81
N PHE A 67 -7.90 -2.07 -9.18
CA PHE A 67 -8.19 -0.64 -9.13
C PHE A 67 -9.41 -0.29 -10.00
N LYS A 68 -9.44 -0.83 -11.22
CA LYS A 68 -10.56 -0.67 -12.15
C LYS A 68 -11.87 -1.23 -11.60
N LYS A 69 -11.86 -2.43 -11.00
CA LYS A 69 -13.06 -3.00 -10.37
C LYS A 69 -13.60 -2.12 -9.25
N MET A 70 -12.75 -1.58 -8.38
CA MET A 70 -13.18 -0.67 -7.32
C MET A 70 -13.71 0.66 -7.89
N TYR A 71 -13.14 1.13 -8.99
CA TYR A 71 -13.63 2.32 -9.71
C TYR A 71 -14.99 2.08 -10.36
N GLU A 72 -15.17 0.99 -11.08
CA GLU A 72 -16.45 0.63 -11.72
C GLU A 72 -17.58 0.39 -10.69
N LYS A 73 -17.25 -0.11 -9.49
CA LYS A 73 -18.17 -0.23 -8.36
C LYS A 73 -18.53 1.12 -7.72
N GLY A 74 -17.78 2.19 -8.03
CA GLY A 74 -17.97 3.52 -7.47
C GLY A 74 -17.35 3.70 -6.09
N ASP A 75 -16.54 2.75 -5.62
CA ASP A 75 -15.78 2.85 -4.37
C ASP A 75 -14.46 3.62 -4.56
N ILE A 76 -14.01 3.77 -5.79
CA ILE A 76 -12.98 4.76 -6.16
C ILE A 76 -13.65 5.84 -7.03
N TYR A 77 -13.30 7.10 -6.78
CA TYR A 77 -13.79 8.25 -7.54
C TYR A 77 -12.68 9.28 -7.76
N LYS A 78 -12.80 10.08 -8.81
CA LYS A 78 -11.84 11.14 -9.15
C LYS A 78 -12.21 12.44 -8.44
N GLY A 79 -11.21 13.09 -7.84
CA GLY A 79 -11.35 14.35 -7.12
C GLY A 79 -10.08 15.18 -7.17
N LYS A 80 -10.05 16.30 -6.45
CA LYS A 80 -8.86 17.12 -6.24
C LYS A 80 -8.41 17.01 -4.80
N TYR A 81 -7.14 16.80 -4.61
CA TYR A 81 -6.52 16.80 -3.30
C TYR A 81 -5.57 17.99 -3.16
N SER A 82 -5.66 18.66 -2.03
CA SER A 82 -4.71 19.69 -1.64
C SER A 82 -4.31 19.50 -0.18
N GLY A 83 -3.05 19.64 0.12
CA GLY A 83 -2.57 19.45 1.48
C GLY A 83 -1.06 19.62 1.60
N MET A 84 -0.57 19.40 2.81
CA MET A 84 0.86 19.45 3.12
C MET A 84 1.47 18.08 2.83
N TYR A 85 2.29 17.98 1.80
CA TYR A 85 2.89 16.73 1.33
C TYR A 85 4.28 16.52 1.92
N CYS A 86 4.48 15.32 2.44
CA CYS A 86 5.78 14.85 2.90
C CYS A 86 6.37 13.88 1.90
N THR A 87 7.35 14.31 1.11
CA THR A 87 8.02 13.47 0.11
C THR A 87 8.65 12.20 0.71
N PRO A 88 9.34 12.24 1.87
CA PRO A 88 9.94 11.03 2.42
C PRO A 88 8.95 9.97 2.93
N CYS A 89 7.74 10.38 3.33
CA CYS A 89 6.68 9.48 3.80
C CYS A 89 5.64 9.18 2.72
N GLU A 90 5.73 9.90 1.57
CA GLU A 90 4.76 9.83 0.48
C GLU A 90 3.31 10.02 0.97
N SER A 91 3.13 10.94 1.93
CA SER A 91 1.86 11.15 2.62
C SER A 91 1.46 12.61 2.61
N PHE A 92 0.18 12.83 2.40
CA PHE A 92 -0.45 14.12 2.60
C PHE A 92 -0.97 14.25 4.02
N TRP A 93 -0.93 15.47 4.53
CA TRP A 93 -1.37 15.85 5.86
C TRP A 93 -2.21 17.12 5.79
N THR A 94 -3.22 17.21 6.63
CA THR A 94 -3.87 18.50 6.88
C THR A 94 -2.95 19.36 7.76
N GLU A 95 -3.11 20.67 7.71
CA GLU A 95 -2.32 21.57 8.57
C GLU A 95 -2.46 21.23 10.07
N SER A 96 -3.66 20.81 10.48
CA SER A 96 -3.95 20.41 11.85
C SER A 96 -3.27 19.12 12.31
N GLN A 97 -2.82 18.28 11.38
CA GLN A 97 -2.12 17.03 11.67
C GLN A 97 -0.60 17.23 11.78
N LEU A 98 -0.09 18.37 11.35
CA LEU A 98 1.34 18.64 11.44
C LEU A 98 1.77 18.83 12.90
N VAL A 99 2.97 18.36 13.21
CA VAL A 99 3.63 18.59 14.50
C VAL A 99 4.73 19.64 14.30
N ASP A 100 4.57 20.80 14.90
CA ASP A 100 5.47 21.96 14.73
C ASP A 100 5.69 22.34 13.24
N GLY A 101 4.61 22.23 12.42
CA GLY A 101 4.67 22.52 10.99
C GLY A 101 5.37 21.47 10.14
N LYS A 102 5.66 20.28 10.71
CA LYS A 102 6.39 19.18 10.08
C LYS A 102 5.55 17.92 10.02
N CYS A 103 6.01 16.97 9.20
CA CYS A 103 5.40 15.66 9.06
C CYS A 103 5.33 14.93 10.42
N PRO A 104 4.14 14.49 10.87
CA PRO A 104 4.00 13.83 12.16
C PRO A 104 4.70 12.47 12.25
N ASP A 105 4.89 11.79 11.10
CA ASP A 105 5.51 10.46 11.05
C ASP A 105 7.04 10.51 11.10
N CYS A 106 7.66 11.47 10.39
CA CYS A 106 9.11 11.47 10.24
C CYS A 106 9.79 12.78 10.70
N GLY A 107 9.02 13.80 11.12
CA GLY A 107 9.53 15.08 11.60
C GLY A 107 10.19 15.97 10.52
N ARG A 108 10.07 15.63 9.24
CA ARG A 108 10.68 16.40 8.15
C ARG A 108 9.75 17.48 7.63
N GLU A 109 10.35 18.42 6.90
CA GLU A 109 9.63 19.52 6.25
C GLU A 109 8.58 18.96 5.27
N VAL A 110 7.43 19.65 5.21
CA VAL A 110 6.37 19.40 4.25
C VAL A 110 6.17 20.63 3.36
N HIS A 111 5.61 20.44 2.18
CA HIS A 111 5.28 21.54 1.28
C HIS A 111 3.82 21.43 0.82
N TYR A 112 3.19 22.57 0.53
CA TYR A 112 1.84 22.56 -0.03
C TYR A 112 1.86 21.98 -1.43
N ALA A 113 0.97 21.02 -1.68
CA ALA A 113 0.76 20.43 -2.99
C ALA A 113 -0.73 20.32 -3.29
N GLU A 114 -1.10 20.47 -4.56
CA GLU A 114 -2.44 20.25 -5.09
C GLU A 114 -2.32 19.39 -6.32
N GLU A 115 -3.11 18.31 -6.37
CA GLU A 115 -3.16 17.43 -7.54
C GLU A 115 -4.55 16.84 -7.75
N GLU A 116 -4.88 16.52 -8.99
CA GLU A 116 -6.02 15.67 -9.33
C GLU A 116 -5.66 14.25 -8.91
N ALA A 117 -6.57 13.57 -8.25
CA ALA A 117 -6.30 12.25 -7.71
C ALA A 117 -7.56 11.40 -7.64
N TYR A 118 -7.37 10.10 -7.52
CA TYR A 118 -8.42 9.13 -7.21
C TYR A 118 -8.49 8.91 -5.70
N PHE A 119 -9.72 8.77 -5.19
CA PHE A 119 -10.01 8.54 -3.77
C PHE A 119 -10.78 7.25 -3.59
N PHE A 120 -10.37 6.44 -2.63
CA PHE A 120 -11.12 5.28 -2.16
C PHE A 120 -12.06 5.70 -1.03
N ARG A 121 -13.34 5.32 -1.11
CA ARG A 121 -14.38 5.62 -0.10
C ARG A 121 -14.16 4.83 1.19
N LEU A 122 -13.03 5.08 1.85
CA LEU A 122 -12.67 4.41 3.10
C LEU A 122 -13.71 4.68 4.19
N SER A 123 -14.29 5.89 4.22
CA SER A 123 -15.34 6.28 5.15
C SER A 123 -16.58 5.37 5.11
N LYS A 124 -16.93 4.85 3.93
CA LYS A 124 -18.03 3.89 3.73
C LYS A 124 -17.85 2.60 4.54
N TYR A 125 -16.61 2.21 4.79
CA TYR A 125 -16.25 0.94 5.43
C TYR A 125 -15.95 1.08 6.93
N ALA A 126 -16.18 2.24 7.54
CA ALA A 126 -15.84 2.49 8.95
C ALA A 126 -16.50 1.49 9.91
N GLU A 127 -17.82 1.28 9.80
CA GLU A 127 -18.52 0.34 10.69
C GLU A 127 -18.16 -1.13 10.43
N PRO A 128 -18.13 -1.64 9.18
CA PRO A 128 -17.67 -3.00 8.93
C PRO A 128 -16.25 -3.28 9.45
N VAL A 129 -15.34 -2.32 9.30
CA VAL A 129 -13.96 -2.43 9.83
C VAL A 129 -13.95 -2.39 11.36
N ARG A 130 -14.79 -1.54 11.98
CA ARG A 130 -14.95 -1.52 13.43
C ARG A 130 -15.40 -2.88 13.98
N GLU A 131 -16.42 -3.47 13.36
CA GLU A 131 -16.93 -4.80 13.75
C GLU A 131 -15.84 -5.87 13.62
N LEU A 132 -15.07 -5.85 12.53
CA LEU A 132 -13.96 -6.76 12.31
C LEU A 132 -12.88 -6.61 13.40
N LEU A 133 -12.48 -5.38 13.73
CA LEU A 133 -11.50 -5.11 14.79
C LEU A 133 -11.99 -5.60 16.17
N LEU A 134 -13.29 -5.46 16.45
CA LEU A 134 -13.89 -5.88 17.72
C LEU A 134 -14.22 -7.38 17.77
N SER A 135 -14.05 -8.14 16.70
CA SER A 135 -14.32 -9.59 16.65
C SER A 135 -13.48 -10.41 17.64
N GLY A 136 -12.35 -9.87 18.08
CA GLY A 136 -11.42 -10.53 19.00
C GLY A 136 -10.51 -11.59 18.37
N THR A 137 -10.60 -11.79 17.03
CA THR A 137 -9.83 -12.81 16.31
C THR A 137 -8.98 -12.26 15.17
N PHE A 138 -9.15 -10.98 14.86
CA PHE A 138 -8.56 -10.37 13.66
C PHE A 138 -7.22 -9.67 13.91
N LEU A 139 -7.09 -8.97 15.04
CA LEU A 139 -5.88 -8.18 15.35
C LEU A 139 -5.37 -8.48 16.75
N GLU A 140 -4.10 -8.83 16.83
CA GLU A 140 -3.37 -9.09 18.05
C GLU A 140 -2.12 -8.17 18.18
N PRO A 141 -1.75 -7.73 19.38
CA PRO A 141 -2.47 -7.89 20.66
C PRO A 141 -3.65 -6.92 20.80
N ALA A 142 -4.55 -7.17 21.71
CA ALA A 142 -5.77 -6.36 21.95
C ALA A 142 -5.47 -4.86 22.18
N SER A 143 -4.28 -4.51 22.67
CA SER A 143 -3.87 -3.10 22.80
C SER A 143 -3.84 -2.38 21.46
N ARG A 144 -3.55 -3.08 20.34
CA ARG A 144 -3.57 -2.51 18.99
C ARG A 144 -5.00 -2.28 18.51
N VAL A 145 -5.94 -3.15 18.86
CA VAL A 145 -7.36 -2.94 18.58
C VAL A 145 -7.84 -1.62 19.19
N ASN A 146 -7.57 -1.41 20.47
CA ASN A 146 -7.93 -0.17 21.17
C ASN A 146 -7.29 1.07 20.54
N GLU A 147 -6.02 0.96 20.11
CA GLU A 147 -5.31 2.06 19.43
C GLU A 147 -5.97 2.39 18.08
N MET A 148 -6.29 1.38 17.27
CA MET A 148 -6.94 1.58 15.96
C MET A 148 -8.34 2.20 16.11
N ILE A 149 -9.12 1.71 17.06
CA ILE A 149 -10.48 2.24 17.31
C ILE A 149 -10.39 3.70 17.74
N LYS A 150 -9.63 4.01 18.80
CA LYS A 150 -9.59 5.36 19.38
C LYS A 150 -8.96 6.40 18.48
N ASN A 151 -7.88 6.03 17.76
CA ASN A 151 -7.10 7.01 17.02
C ASN A 151 -7.59 7.21 15.58
N PHE A 152 -8.31 6.22 15.01
CA PHE A 152 -8.68 6.25 13.60
C PHE A 152 -10.18 6.07 13.37
N ILE A 153 -10.83 5.11 14.03
CA ILE A 153 -12.25 4.84 13.78
C ILE A 153 -13.15 5.85 14.49
N ASP A 154 -12.93 6.11 15.78
CA ASP A 154 -13.78 7.02 16.58
C ASP A 154 -13.76 8.46 16.09
N PRO A 155 -12.64 9.04 15.62
CA PRO A 155 -12.64 10.36 15.01
C PRO A 155 -13.37 10.44 13.66
N GLY A 156 -13.65 9.30 13.03
CA GLY A 156 -14.18 9.16 11.68
C GLY A 156 -13.10 8.88 10.65
N LEU A 157 -13.36 7.92 9.76
CA LEU A 157 -12.48 7.66 8.62
C LEU A 157 -12.79 8.64 7.48
N GLU A 158 -11.74 9.25 6.96
CA GLU A 158 -11.81 10.05 5.73
C GLU A 158 -11.48 9.18 4.52
N ASP A 159 -11.98 9.58 3.33
CA ASP A 159 -11.67 8.91 2.09
C ASP A 159 -10.17 9.01 1.78
N LEU A 160 -9.60 7.90 1.34
CA LEU A 160 -8.16 7.77 1.13
C LEU A 160 -7.77 8.14 -0.31
N CYS A 161 -6.81 9.03 -0.48
CA CYS A 161 -6.21 9.29 -1.77
C CYS A 161 -5.40 8.07 -2.25
N VAL A 162 -5.77 7.49 -3.40
CA VAL A 162 -5.23 6.22 -3.91
C VAL A 162 -4.52 6.32 -5.25
N SER A 163 -4.21 7.53 -5.71
CA SER A 163 -3.34 7.74 -6.88
C SER A 163 -2.42 8.94 -6.70
N ARG A 164 -1.43 9.04 -7.58
CA ARG A 164 -0.47 10.16 -7.63
C ARG A 164 -0.22 10.56 -9.08
N THR A 165 0.11 11.84 -9.30
CA THR A 165 0.54 12.41 -10.58
C THR A 165 1.93 13.02 -10.51
N SER A 166 2.50 13.16 -9.31
CA SER A 166 3.76 13.87 -9.04
C SER A 166 5.02 13.08 -9.40
N PHE A 167 4.91 11.78 -9.65
CA PHE A 167 5.99 10.88 -10.08
C PHE A 167 5.45 9.80 -11.01
N THR A 168 6.35 9.03 -11.65
CA THR A 168 6.00 8.07 -12.69
C THR A 168 6.35 6.62 -12.34
N TRP A 169 7.19 6.41 -11.34
CA TRP A 169 7.58 5.07 -10.91
C TRP A 169 6.54 4.44 -9.99
N GLY A 170 5.56 3.78 -10.60
CA GLY A 170 4.44 3.11 -9.96
C GLY A 170 3.61 2.37 -10.99
N ILE A 171 2.57 1.67 -10.53
CA ILE A 171 1.63 0.99 -11.42
C ILE A 171 0.73 2.04 -12.07
N PRO A 172 0.72 2.18 -13.40
CA PRO A 172 -0.13 3.17 -14.07
C PRO A 172 -1.61 2.75 -13.95
N VAL A 173 -2.48 3.74 -13.77
CA VAL A 173 -3.93 3.54 -13.90
C VAL A 173 -4.23 3.34 -15.39
N ASP A 174 -4.65 2.14 -15.79
CA ASP A 174 -4.76 1.71 -17.19
C ASP A 174 -5.71 2.58 -18.03
N PHE A 175 -6.80 3.06 -17.43
CA PHE A 175 -7.79 3.92 -18.08
C PHE A 175 -7.50 5.44 -17.92
N ASP A 176 -6.48 5.82 -17.16
CA ASP A 176 -6.02 7.22 -16.98
C ASP A 176 -4.50 7.26 -16.74
N PRO A 177 -3.69 7.10 -17.81
CA PRO A 177 -2.24 6.93 -17.72
C PRO A 177 -1.46 8.10 -17.11
N GLY A 178 -2.11 9.25 -16.85
CA GLY A 178 -1.53 10.37 -16.11
C GLY A 178 -1.40 10.11 -14.60
N HIS A 179 -2.00 9.03 -14.10
CA HIS A 179 -1.98 8.65 -12.69
C HIS A 179 -1.24 7.34 -12.48
N VAL A 180 -0.53 7.24 -11.37
CA VAL A 180 -0.01 5.97 -10.84
C VAL A 180 -0.79 5.60 -9.57
N VAL A 181 -0.98 4.31 -9.38
CA VAL A 181 -1.66 3.75 -8.20
C VAL A 181 -0.83 4.06 -6.95
N TYR A 182 -1.50 4.44 -5.87
CA TYR A 182 -0.86 4.70 -4.59
C TYR A 182 -0.17 3.43 -4.04
N VAL A 183 1.05 3.61 -3.57
CA VAL A 183 1.93 2.51 -3.12
C VAL A 183 1.26 1.53 -2.14
N TRP A 184 0.36 1.99 -1.26
CA TRP A 184 -0.33 1.09 -0.33
C TRP A 184 -1.42 0.24 -0.96
N VAL A 185 -2.05 0.67 -2.07
CA VAL A 185 -2.92 -0.21 -2.86
C VAL A 185 -2.08 -1.30 -3.51
N ASP A 186 -0.99 -0.90 -4.13
CA ASP A 186 0.00 -1.78 -4.75
C ASP A 186 0.55 -2.79 -3.71
N ALA A 187 1.19 -2.29 -2.66
CA ALA A 187 1.84 -3.11 -1.65
C ALA A 187 0.91 -4.10 -0.94
N LEU A 188 -0.33 -3.69 -0.60
CA LEU A 188 -1.25 -4.56 0.16
C LEU A 188 -1.84 -5.69 -0.67
N PHE A 189 -2.07 -5.47 -1.96
CA PHE A 189 -2.60 -6.53 -2.82
C PHE A 189 -1.59 -7.61 -3.20
N ASN A 190 -0.29 -7.45 -2.89
CA ASN A 190 0.70 -8.49 -3.13
C ASN A 190 0.32 -9.83 -2.50
N TYR A 191 -0.28 -9.81 -1.30
CA TYR A 191 -0.69 -11.03 -0.59
C TYR A 191 -1.69 -11.88 -1.36
N CYS A 192 -2.57 -11.24 -2.12
CA CYS A 192 -3.55 -11.93 -2.95
C CYS A 192 -2.98 -12.29 -4.34
N THR A 193 -2.30 -11.34 -4.97
CA THR A 193 -1.79 -11.53 -6.34
C THR A 193 -0.69 -12.60 -6.40
N ALA A 194 0.12 -12.73 -5.34
CA ALA A 194 1.09 -13.80 -5.21
C ALA A 194 0.47 -15.21 -5.18
N LEU A 195 -0.84 -15.32 -4.98
CA LEU A 195 -1.60 -16.57 -4.98
C LEU A 195 -2.42 -16.79 -6.26
N GLY A 196 -2.42 -15.80 -7.18
CA GLY A 196 -3.18 -15.88 -8.44
C GLY A 196 -4.45 -15.03 -8.47
N PHE A 197 -4.70 -14.18 -7.46
CA PHE A 197 -5.86 -13.30 -7.49
C PHE A 197 -5.80 -12.35 -8.68
N LEU A 198 -6.78 -12.47 -9.60
CA LEU A 198 -6.92 -11.69 -10.82
C LEU A 198 -5.69 -11.74 -11.78
N ASN A 199 -4.93 -12.83 -11.73
CA ASN A 199 -3.89 -13.14 -12.70
C ASN A 199 -3.81 -14.65 -12.96
N ASP A 200 -3.09 -15.04 -14.02
CA ASP A 200 -2.97 -16.43 -14.46
C ASP A 200 -1.58 -17.04 -14.08
N LYS A 201 -0.81 -16.35 -13.23
CA LYS A 201 0.53 -16.82 -12.83
C LYS A 201 0.45 -17.99 -11.86
N TYR A 202 -0.50 -17.95 -10.95
CA TYR A 202 -0.75 -18.96 -9.92
C TYR A 202 -2.26 -19.24 -9.84
N ASP A 203 -2.65 -20.38 -9.28
CA ASP A 203 -4.03 -20.88 -9.18
C ASP A 203 -4.39 -21.36 -7.76
N ASP A 204 -3.60 -21.00 -6.79
CA ASP A 204 -3.73 -21.47 -5.41
C ASP A 204 -4.35 -20.43 -4.46
N TYR A 205 -5.00 -19.38 -5.01
CA TYR A 205 -5.68 -18.36 -4.20
C TYR A 205 -6.77 -18.98 -3.30
N ASP A 206 -7.65 -19.77 -3.84
CA ASP A 206 -8.75 -20.39 -3.08
C ASP A 206 -8.25 -21.40 -2.01
N GLN A 207 -7.03 -21.90 -2.16
CA GLN A 207 -6.43 -22.82 -1.20
C GLN A 207 -5.79 -22.11 -0.01
N PHE A 208 -5.13 -20.96 -0.23
CA PHE A 208 -4.31 -20.27 0.77
C PHE A 208 -4.86 -18.93 1.22
N TRP A 209 -5.96 -18.47 0.65
CA TRP A 209 -6.64 -17.26 1.08
C TRP A 209 -7.96 -17.61 1.78
N PRO A 210 -8.29 -17.00 2.93
CA PRO A 210 -7.50 -15.99 3.64
C PRO A 210 -6.27 -16.56 4.34
N ALA A 211 -5.24 -15.74 4.51
CA ALA A 211 -4.03 -16.13 5.22
C ALA A 211 -4.32 -16.38 6.71
N ASP A 212 -3.68 -17.40 7.30
CA ASP A 212 -3.79 -17.67 8.74
C ASP A 212 -3.18 -16.53 9.58
N VAL A 213 -2.09 -15.94 9.13
CA VAL A 213 -1.36 -14.87 9.84
C VAL A 213 -0.70 -13.89 8.87
N HIS A 214 -0.87 -12.60 9.15
CA HIS A 214 -0.05 -11.52 8.61
C HIS A 214 0.85 -10.97 9.72
N MET A 215 2.16 -11.20 9.61
CA MET A 215 3.15 -10.64 10.55
C MET A 215 3.59 -9.26 10.04
N VAL A 216 3.23 -8.22 10.79
CA VAL A 216 3.46 -6.84 10.37
C VAL A 216 4.15 -6.01 11.46
N GLY A 217 4.97 -5.05 11.05
CA GLY A 217 5.55 -4.07 11.95
C GLY A 217 4.51 -3.10 12.52
N LYS A 218 4.79 -2.52 13.69
CA LYS A 218 3.88 -1.60 14.38
C LYS A 218 3.46 -0.41 13.50
N GLU A 219 4.37 0.09 12.70
CA GLU A 219 4.21 1.29 11.87
C GLU A 219 3.19 1.08 10.74
N ILE A 220 2.96 -0.16 10.34
CA ILE A 220 2.07 -0.51 9.24
C ILE A 220 0.78 -1.22 9.68
N VAL A 221 0.52 -1.31 10.99
CA VAL A 221 -0.71 -1.93 11.53
C VAL A 221 -1.96 -1.26 10.98
N ARG A 222 -2.01 0.07 10.92
CA ARG A 222 -3.16 0.82 10.38
C ARG A 222 -3.50 0.40 8.96
N PHE A 223 -2.49 0.23 8.11
CA PHE A 223 -2.68 -0.16 6.71
C PHE A 223 -3.28 -1.56 6.60
N HIS A 224 -2.81 -2.51 7.42
CA HIS A 224 -3.25 -3.90 7.39
C HIS A 224 -4.54 -4.18 8.14
N SER A 225 -4.89 -3.35 9.12
CA SER A 225 -6.08 -3.60 9.96
C SER A 225 -7.26 -2.70 9.66
N ILE A 226 -7.08 -1.60 8.92
CA ILE A 226 -8.15 -0.67 8.54
C ILE A 226 -8.27 -0.59 7.02
N ILE A 227 -7.21 -0.14 6.35
CA ILE A 227 -7.25 0.15 4.91
C ILE A 227 -7.39 -1.14 4.09
N TRP A 228 -6.55 -2.13 4.37
CA TRP A 228 -6.56 -3.41 3.68
C TRP A 228 -7.90 -4.16 3.76
N PRO A 229 -8.50 -4.35 4.95
CA PRO A 229 -9.82 -4.99 5.03
C PRO A 229 -10.92 -4.21 4.30
N ALA A 230 -10.91 -2.88 4.36
CA ALA A 230 -11.89 -2.06 3.63
C ALA A 230 -11.78 -2.26 2.11
N MET A 231 -10.57 -2.33 1.56
CA MET A 231 -10.35 -2.62 0.14
C MET A 231 -10.81 -4.03 -0.24
N LEU A 232 -10.53 -5.03 0.60
CA LEU A 232 -11.02 -6.40 0.39
C LEU A 232 -12.56 -6.47 0.41
N MET A 233 -13.22 -5.78 1.35
CA MET A 233 -14.68 -5.67 1.40
C MET A 233 -15.24 -4.97 0.16
N SER A 234 -14.50 -4.04 -0.44
CA SER A 234 -14.90 -3.39 -1.68
C SER A 234 -14.89 -4.34 -2.88
N LEU A 235 -14.10 -5.39 -2.88
CA LEU A 235 -13.97 -6.35 -3.98
C LEU A 235 -14.97 -7.52 -3.91
N ASN A 236 -15.63 -7.69 -2.76
CA ASN A 236 -16.71 -8.66 -2.55
C ASN A 236 -18.11 -8.00 -2.84
#